data_49cf36f25dbaf5a5ef56702d60d4e885
#
_entry.id   49cf36f25dbaf5a5ef56702d60d4e885
#
_cell.length_a   1.000
_cell.length_b   1.000
_cell.length_c   1.000
_cell.angle_alpha   90.00
_cell.angle_beta   90.00
_cell.angle_gamma   90.00
#
_symmetry.space_group_name_H-M   'P 1'
#
loop_
_entity.id
_entity.type
_entity.pdbx_description
1 polymer ?
#
loop_
_entity_poly.entity_id
_entity_poly.type
_entity_poly.pdbx_seq_one_letter_code
_entity_poly.pdbx_strand_id
1 'polypeptide(L)'
;LHLSTLVLGLTALWLLLPVALLLGLRNGWLKALGSWLDPVRQAASSPHYLQELLLQFFASALVQVLSAAALAFGGIALGAVLAPQVWAFAIAPVFLMAALPVSVGGWGTREAAAVAALAPFGVPVDLAVGVGLLYGVYALGQGALGALALGLPSRNQA
;
A
#
# COMPACT_ATOMS: atom_id res chain seq x y z
N LEU A 1 -27.01 -9.97 -3.98
CA LEU A 1 -27.11 -8.67 -4.67
C LEU A 1 -26.71 -7.50 -3.77
N HIS A 2 -27.09 -7.48 -2.47
CA HIS A 2 -26.75 -6.36 -1.58
C HIS A 2 -25.26 -6.25 -1.20
N LEU A 3 -24.54 -7.37 -1.10
CA LEU A 3 -23.12 -7.34 -0.72
C LEU A 3 -22.23 -6.77 -1.83
N SER A 4 -22.49 -7.13 -3.07
CA SER A 4 -21.75 -6.62 -4.23
C SER A 4 -21.97 -5.12 -4.45
N THR A 5 -23.19 -4.63 -4.25
CA THR A 5 -23.50 -3.19 -4.34
C THR A 5 -22.87 -2.38 -3.21
N LEU A 6 -22.80 -2.92 -1.99
CA LEU A 6 -22.09 -2.31 -0.88
C LEU A 6 -20.58 -2.24 -1.13
N VAL A 7 -19.98 -3.31 -1.61
CA VAL A 7 -18.54 -3.35 -1.95
C VAL A 7 -18.24 -2.35 -3.05
N LEU A 8 -19.03 -2.31 -4.13
CA LEU A 8 -18.86 -1.35 -5.21
C LEU A 8 -19.04 0.09 -4.72
N GLY A 9 -20.04 0.35 -3.87
CA GLY A 9 -20.28 1.67 -3.30
C GLY A 9 -19.12 2.15 -2.41
N LEU A 10 -18.60 1.28 -1.54
CA LEU A 10 -17.44 1.58 -0.70
C LEU A 10 -16.18 1.82 -1.54
N THR A 11 -15.96 1.00 -2.56
CA THR A 11 -14.82 1.15 -3.47
C THR A 11 -14.92 2.48 -4.24
N ALA A 12 -16.10 2.80 -4.76
CA ALA A 12 -16.32 4.08 -5.45
C ALA A 12 -16.12 5.27 -4.49
N LEU A 13 -16.62 5.19 -3.26
CA LEU A 13 -16.41 6.22 -2.23
C LEU A 13 -14.92 6.41 -1.93
N TRP A 14 -14.16 5.33 -1.75
CA TRP A 14 -12.72 5.39 -1.50
C TRP A 14 -11.93 6.00 -2.66
N LEU A 15 -12.36 5.76 -3.90
CA LEU A 15 -11.72 6.33 -5.09
C LEU A 15 -12.12 7.80 -5.31
N LEU A 16 -13.37 8.16 -5.04
CA LEU A 16 -13.90 9.51 -5.28
C LEU A 16 -13.58 10.49 -4.14
N LEU A 17 -13.48 10.01 -2.90
CA LEU A 17 -13.22 10.86 -1.74
C LEU A 17 -11.92 11.69 -1.86
N PRO A 18 -10.75 11.11 -2.22
CA PRO A 18 -9.54 11.88 -2.41
C PRO A 18 -9.68 12.94 -3.51
N VAL A 19 -10.34 12.58 -4.63
CA VAL A 19 -10.57 13.50 -5.74
C VAL A 19 -11.50 14.64 -5.31
N ALA A 20 -12.58 14.34 -4.61
CA ALA A 20 -13.51 15.34 -4.09
C ALA A 20 -12.84 16.27 -3.07
N LEU A 21 -12.01 15.74 -2.18
CA LEU A 21 -11.21 16.52 -1.23
C LEU A 21 -10.24 17.46 -1.94
N LEU A 22 -9.54 16.98 -2.95
CA LEU A 22 -8.60 17.78 -3.75
C LEU A 22 -9.32 18.90 -4.51
N LEU A 23 -10.46 18.60 -5.12
CA LEU A 23 -11.29 19.61 -5.80
C LEU A 23 -11.84 20.64 -4.79
N GLY A 24 -12.27 20.21 -3.62
CA GLY A 24 -12.72 21.07 -2.53
C GLY A 24 -11.61 22.00 -2.01
N LEU A 25 -10.39 21.50 -1.89
CA LEU A 25 -9.18 22.28 -1.53
C LEU A 25 -8.88 23.33 -2.60
N ARG A 26 -8.87 22.93 -3.87
CA ARG A 26 -8.58 23.82 -5.00
C ARG A 26 -9.65 24.91 -5.15
N ASN A 27 -10.93 24.56 -4.98
CA ASN A 27 -12.04 25.50 -5.10
C ASN A 27 -12.27 26.37 -3.84
N GLY A 28 -11.47 26.17 -2.80
CA GLY A 28 -11.54 26.96 -1.58
C GLY A 28 -12.72 26.64 -0.65
N TRP A 29 -13.50 25.60 -0.92
CA TRP A 29 -14.64 25.17 -0.10
C TRP A 29 -14.21 24.72 1.31
N LEU A 30 -12.98 24.23 1.45
CA LEU A 30 -12.42 23.76 2.69
C LEU A 30 -11.64 24.85 3.47
N LYS A 31 -11.86 26.13 3.15
CA LYS A 31 -11.20 27.25 3.86
C LYS A 31 -11.52 27.27 5.36
N ALA A 32 -12.69 26.75 5.75
CA ALA A 32 -13.13 26.68 7.14
C ALA A 32 -12.35 25.66 7.99
N LEU A 33 -11.57 24.74 7.37
CA LEU A 33 -10.83 23.68 8.07
C LEU A 33 -9.49 24.15 8.67
N GLY A 34 -9.12 25.43 8.57
CA GLY A 34 -7.96 26.00 9.24
C GLY A 34 -6.66 25.99 8.43
N SER A 35 -5.65 26.66 8.97
CA SER A 35 -4.35 26.90 8.33
C SER A 35 -3.47 25.65 8.18
N TRP A 36 -3.76 24.57 8.91
CA TRP A 36 -3.00 23.32 8.81
C TRP A 36 -3.08 22.66 7.42
N LEU A 37 -4.09 23.04 6.60
CA LEU A 37 -4.23 22.59 5.21
C LEU A 37 -3.49 23.48 4.19
N ASP A 38 -2.87 24.57 4.61
CA ASP A 38 -2.20 25.50 3.69
C ASP A 38 -1.07 24.86 2.87
N PRO A 39 -0.24 23.96 3.42
CA PRO A 39 0.77 23.25 2.63
C PRO A 39 0.15 22.41 1.50
N VAL A 40 -0.99 21.76 1.80
CA VAL A 40 -1.71 20.94 0.81
C VAL A 40 -2.36 21.82 -0.26
N ARG A 41 -2.89 22.99 0.13
CA ARG A 41 -3.43 23.98 -0.83
C ARG A 41 -2.38 24.53 -1.75
N GLN A 42 -1.20 24.88 -1.21
CA GLN A 42 -0.07 25.35 -2.01
C GLN A 42 0.36 24.29 -3.02
N ALA A 43 0.51 23.04 -2.60
CA ALA A 43 0.82 21.93 -3.49
C ALA A 43 -0.27 21.78 -4.59
N ALA A 44 -1.56 21.78 -4.21
CA ALA A 44 -2.67 21.63 -5.15
C ALA A 44 -2.84 22.80 -6.14
N SER A 45 -2.29 23.98 -5.84
CA SER A 45 -2.31 25.15 -6.74
C SER A 45 -1.09 25.22 -7.67
N SER A 46 -0.12 24.33 -7.54
CA SER A 46 1.04 24.24 -8.43
C SER A 46 0.60 23.96 -9.87
N PRO A 47 1.17 24.60 -10.90
CA PRO A 47 0.87 24.32 -12.30
C PRO A 47 1.21 22.87 -12.71
N HIS A 48 2.16 22.24 -12.01
CA HIS A 48 2.60 20.87 -12.27
C HIS A 48 1.92 19.82 -11.38
N TYR A 49 1.00 20.25 -10.51
CA TYR A 49 0.36 19.38 -9.51
C TYR A 49 -0.23 18.10 -10.10
N LEU A 50 -0.95 18.21 -11.22
CA LEU A 50 -1.58 17.03 -11.85
C LEU A 50 -0.52 16.04 -12.36
N GLN A 51 0.56 16.53 -12.92
CA GLN A 51 1.67 15.71 -13.42
C GLN A 51 2.38 14.99 -12.25
N GLU A 52 2.64 15.70 -11.16
CA GLU A 52 3.24 15.14 -9.95
C GLU A 52 2.32 14.10 -9.31
N LEU A 53 1.02 14.38 -9.25
CA LEU A 53 0.01 13.46 -8.71
C LEU A 53 -0.10 12.19 -9.54
N LEU A 54 -0.11 12.30 -10.87
CA LEU A 54 -0.11 11.14 -11.77
C LEU A 54 1.17 10.32 -11.61
N LEU A 55 2.32 10.97 -11.57
CA LEU A 55 3.60 10.29 -11.36
C LEU A 55 3.60 9.52 -10.03
N GLN A 56 3.16 10.15 -8.95
CA GLN A 56 3.05 9.51 -7.64
C GLN A 56 2.06 8.35 -7.64
N PHE A 57 0.91 8.52 -8.32
CA PHE A 57 -0.08 7.46 -8.45
C PHE A 57 0.51 6.23 -9.16
N PHE A 58 1.15 6.43 -10.30
CA PHE A 58 1.75 5.32 -11.06
C PHE A 58 2.93 4.69 -10.32
N ALA A 59 3.77 5.49 -9.67
CA ALA A 59 4.86 4.98 -8.84
C ALA A 59 4.33 4.14 -7.67
N SER A 60 3.31 4.62 -6.97
CA SER A 60 2.66 3.89 -5.88
C SER A 60 2.00 2.60 -6.36
N ALA A 61 1.29 2.65 -7.50
CA ALA A 61 0.68 1.47 -8.10
C ALA A 61 1.75 0.41 -8.46
N LEU A 62 2.86 0.84 -9.04
CA LEU A 62 3.98 -0.05 -9.37
C LEU A 62 4.56 -0.72 -8.11
N VAL A 63 4.79 0.07 -7.05
CA VAL A 63 5.28 -0.48 -5.76
C VAL A 63 4.31 -1.51 -5.21
N GLN A 64 2.99 -1.25 -5.25
CA GLN A 64 1.98 -2.19 -4.78
C GLN A 64 1.95 -3.49 -5.59
N VAL A 65 2.04 -3.39 -6.92
CA VAL A 65 2.11 -4.57 -7.80
C VAL A 65 3.36 -5.39 -7.52
N LEU A 66 4.53 -4.75 -7.39
CA LEU A 66 5.79 -5.43 -7.08
C LEU A 66 5.75 -6.10 -5.70
N SER A 67 5.16 -5.43 -4.71
CA SER A 67 5.01 -5.99 -3.36
C SER A 67 4.04 -7.17 -3.35
N ALA A 68 2.93 -7.08 -4.12
CA ALA A 68 2.00 -8.20 -4.30
C ALA A 68 2.68 -9.40 -4.96
N ALA A 69 3.45 -9.14 -6.01
CA ALA A 69 4.23 -10.15 -6.70
C ALA A 69 5.26 -10.80 -5.77
N ALA A 70 5.96 -10.02 -4.94
CA ALA A 70 6.93 -10.54 -3.98
C ALA A 70 6.27 -11.48 -2.95
N LEU A 71 5.09 -11.12 -2.43
CA LEU A 71 4.34 -12.00 -1.53
C LEU A 71 3.94 -13.30 -2.22
N ALA A 72 3.40 -13.21 -3.44
CA ALA A 72 2.95 -14.38 -4.21
C ALA A 72 4.12 -15.29 -4.61
N PHE A 73 5.21 -14.74 -5.14
CA PHE A 73 6.40 -15.53 -5.51
C PHE A 73 7.09 -16.15 -4.30
N GLY A 74 7.13 -15.41 -3.18
CA GLY A 74 7.62 -15.96 -1.92
C GLY A 74 6.79 -17.16 -1.47
N GLY A 75 5.47 -17.07 -1.55
CA GLY A 75 4.58 -18.19 -1.23
C GLY A 75 4.76 -19.38 -2.17
N ILE A 76 4.84 -19.13 -3.47
CA ILE A 76 5.08 -20.18 -4.49
C ILE A 76 6.43 -20.88 -4.23
N ALA A 77 7.47 -20.13 -3.92
CA ALA A 77 8.80 -20.66 -3.60
C ALA A 77 8.80 -21.57 -2.36
N LEU A 78 7.88 -21.32 -1.41
CA LEU A 78 7.67 -22.16 -0.24
C LEU A 78 6.70 -23.34 -0.50
N GLY A 79 6.17 -23.46 -1.71
CA GLY A 79 5.28 -24.56 -2.11
C GLY A 79 3.78 -24.23 -1.99
N ALA A 80 3.39 -22.98 -1.72
CA ALA A 80 2.00 -22.56 -1.72
C ALA A 80 1.48 -22.33 -3.15
N VAL A 81 0.92 -23.35 -3.77
CA VAL A 81 0.33 -23.28 -5.11
C VAL A 81 -1.12 -22.80 -4.98
N LEU A 82 -1.34 -21.51 -5.09
CA LEU A 82 -2.66 -20.87 -4.96
C LEU A 82 -3.02 -20.09 -6.22
N ALA A 83 -4.33 -19.95 -6.46
CA ALA A 83 -4.82 -19.10 -7.55
C ALA A 83 -4.42 -17.63 -7.33
N PRO A 84 -4.15 -16.85 -8.40
CA PRO A 84 -3.73 -15.44 -8.29
C PRO A 84 -4.69 -14.57 -7.48
N GLN A 85 -6.01 -14.89 -7.51
CA GLN A 85 -7.04 -14.18 -6.76
C GLN A 85 -6.86 -14.33 -5.24
N VAL A 86 -6.34 -15.46 -4.78
CA VAL A 86 -6.07 -15.70 -3.36
C VAL A 86 -4.93 -14.81 -2.89
N TRP A 87 -3.88 -14.68 -3.69
CA TRP A 87 -2.77 -13.75 -3.41
C TRP A 87 -3.23 -12.30 -3.40
N ALA A 88 -4.07 -11.89 -4.37
CA ALA A 88 -4.65 -10.55 -4.41
C ALA A 88 -5.52 -10.25 -3.19
N PHE A 89 -6.22 -11.26 -2.65
CA PHE A 89 -6.99 -11.13 -1.41
C PHE A 89 -6.07 -11.04 -0.18
N ALA A 90 -5.06 -11.89 -0.08
CA ALA A 90 -4.20 -12.00 1.10
C ALA A 90 -3.29 -10.77 1.29
N ILE A 91 -2.97 -10.05 0.22
CA ILE A 91 -2.04 -8.92 0.28
C ILE A 91 -2.56 -7.77 1.14
N ALA A 92 -3.85 -7.45 1.05
CA ALA A 92 -4.44 -6.32 1.75
C ALA A 92 -4.35 -6.45 3.29
N PRO A 93 -4.78 -7.54 3.93
CA PRO A 93 -4.63 -7.70 5.38
C PRO A 93 -3.17 -7.78 5.82
N VAL A 94 -2.29 -8.43 5.02
CA VAL A 94 -0.85 -8.51 5.34
C VAL A 94 -0.21 -7.12 5.35
N PHE A 95 -0.49 -6.28 4.36
CA PHE A 95 0.03 -4.92 4.29
C PHE A 95 -0.53 -4.01 5.38
N LEU A 96 -1.84 -4.10 5.62
CA LEU A 96 -2.49 -3.32 6.67
C LEU A 96 -1.88 -3.62 8.03
N MET A 97 -1.73 -4.89 8.37
CA MET A 97 -1.15 -5.30 9.65
C MET A 97 0.34 -4.97 9.76
N ALA A 98 1.09 -5.01 8.66
CA ALA A 98 2.49 -4.59 8.64
C ALA A 98 2.66 -3.07 8.86
N ALA A 99 1.68 -2.27 8.46
CA ALA A 99 1.70 -0.81 8.61
C ALA A 99 1.25 -0.33 10.00
N LEU A 100 0.61 -1.18 10.80
CA LEU A 100 0.16 -0.80 12.15
C LEU A 100 1.36 -0.64 13.11
N PRO A 101 1.41 0.42 13.91
CA PRO A 101 2.49 0.67 14.86
C PRO A 101 2.36 -0.16 16.16
N VAL A 102 1.94 -1.42 16.02
CA VAL A 102 1.76 -2.36 17.15
C VAL A 102 2.93 -3.33 17.29
N SER A 103 3.86 -3.35 16.31
CA SER A 103 5.05 -4.19 16.33
C SER A 103 6.24 -3.48 15.68
N VAL A 104 7.45 -3.92 15.99
CA VAL A 104 8.67 -3.35 15.40
C VAL A 104 8.78 -3.84 13.96
N GLY A 105 8.63 -2.93 12.99
CA GLY A 105 8.75 -3.26 11.55
C GLY A 105 7.71 -4.24 11.02
N GLY A 106 6.58 -4.41 11.73
CA GLY A 106 5.52 -5.34 11.31
C GLY A 106 5.80 -6.81 11.63
N TRP A 107 6.89 -7.12 12.36
CA TRP A 107 7.21 -8.51 12.74
C TRP A 107 6.16 -9.07 13.72
N GLY A 108 5.73 -10.29 13.49
CA GLY A 108 4.65 -10.94 14.24
C GLY A 108 3.26 -10.62 13.71
N THR A 109 2.92 -9.36 13.52
CA THR A 109 1.59 -8.94 13.04
C THR A 109 1.36 -9.30 11.57
N ARG A 110 2.37 -9.20 10.75
CA ARG A 110 2.33 -9.58 9.33
C ARG A 110 2.20 -11.09 9.16
N GLU A 111 2.95 -11.87 9.94
CA GLU A 111 2.86 -13.33 9.95
C GLU A 111 1.49 -13.80 10.43
N ALA A 112 0.96 -13.21 11.50
CA ALA A 112 -0.39 -13.48 11.97
C ALA A 112 -1.45 -13.14 10.90
N ALA A 113 -1.28 -12.02 10.20
CA ALA A 113 -2.17 -11.64 9.10
C ALA A 113 -2.10 -12.61 7.91
N ALA A 114 -0.90 -13.08 7.57
CA ALA A 114 -0.72 -14.09 6.52
C ALA A 114 -1.43 -15.40 6.89
N VAL A 115 -1.28 -15.86 8.14
CA VAL A 115 -2.02 -17.03 8.65
C VAL A 115 -3.54 -16.83 8.54
N ALA A 116 -4.05 -15.70 9.05
CA ALA A 116 -5.49 -15.41 9.02
C ALA A 116 -6.04 -15.28 7.59
N ALA A 117 -5.28 -14.69 6.67
CA ALA A 117 -5.69 -14.48 5.28
C ALA A 117 -5.63 -15.76 4.45
N LEU A 118 -4.69 -16.66 4.71
CA LEU A 118 -4.44 -17.86 3.91
C LEU A 118 -5.13 -19.13 4.49
N ALA A 119 -5.47 -19.13 5.77
CA ALA A 119 -6.16 -20.25 6.41
C ALA A 119 -7.45 -20.69 5.71
N PRO A 120 -8.35 -19.79 5.22
CA PRO A 120 -9.57 -20.17 4.53
C PRO A 120 -9.31 -20.94 3.22
N PHE A 121 -8.11 -20.86 2.68
CA PHE A 121 -7.68 -21.52 1.43
C PHE A 121 -6.89 -22.81 1.69
N GLY A 122 -6.88 -23.29 2.94
CA GLY A 122 -6.24 -24.56 3.31
C GLY A 122 -4.73 -24.51 3.40
N VAL A 123 -4.13 -23.32 3.49
CA VAL A 123 -2.67 -23.18 3.66
C VAL A 123 -2.29 -23.53 5.10
N PRO A 124 -1.31 -24.46 5.32
CA PRO A 124 -0.82 -24.78 6.65
C PRO A 124 -0.24 -23.56 7.36
N VAL A 125 -0.37 -23.51 8.68
CA VAL A 125 0.06 -22.35 9.50
C VAL A 125 1.55 -22.05 9.36
N ASP A 126 2.38 -23.09 9.40
CA ASP A 126 3.84 -22.99 9.24
C ASP A 126 4.24 -22.38 7.90
N LEU A 127 3.56 -22.79 6.82
CA LEU A 127 3.77 -22.25 5.49
C LEU A 127 3.29 -20.79 5.39
N ALA A 128 2.14 -20.47 5.95
CA ALA A 128 1.61 -19.10 5.96
C ALA A 128 2.53 -18.15 6.78
N VAL A 129 3.06 -18.61 7.92
CA VAL A 129 4.09 -17.88 8.68
C VAL A 129 5.35 -17.66 7.84
N GLY A 130 5.81 -18.72 7.15
CA GLY A 130 6.97 -18.62 6.24
C GLY A 130 6.78 -17.58 5.15
N VAL A 131 5.59 -17.49 4.55
CA VAL A 131 5.21 -16.45 3.55
C VAL A 131 5.34 -15.05 4.16
N GLY A 132 4.81 -14.83 5.36
CA GLY A 132 4.92 -13.54 6.06
C GLY A 132 6.37 -13.17 6.37
N LEU A 133 7.18 -14.12 6.86
CA LEU A 133 8.60 -13.92 7.15
C LEU A 133 9.40 -13.57 5.88
N LEU A 134 9.20 -14.33 4.80
CA LEU A 134 9.92 -14.10 3.54
C LEU A 134 9.58 -12.73 2.96
N TYR A 135 8.31 -12.35 3.02
CA TYR A 135 7.90 -11.00 2.64
C TYR A 135 8.56 -9.92 3.54
N GLY A 136 8.77 -10.21 4.82
CA GLY A 136 9.49 -9.34 5.74
C GLY A 136 10.95 -9.09 5.34
N VAL A 137 11.64 -10.14 4.97
CA VAL A 137 13.02 -10.05 4.46
C VAL A 137 13.06 -9.21 3.17
N TYR A 138 12.11 -9.43 2.28
CA TYR A 138 11.97 -8.60 1.07
C TYR A 138 11.75 -7.12 1.40
N ALA A 139 10.87 -6.80 2.36
CA ALA A 139 10.61 -5.42 2.78
C ALA A 139 11.86 -4.76 3.39
N LEU A 140 12.67 -5.48 4.15
CA LEU A 140 13.97 -5.01 4.65
C LEU A 140 14.92 -4.67 3.48
N GLY A 141 14.99 -5.55 2.48
CA GLY A 141 15.79 -5.30 1.27
C GLY A 141 15.35 -4.05 0.54
N GLN A 142 14.05 -3.86 0.36
CA GLN A 142 13.49 -2.62 -0.22
C GLN A 142 13.86 -1.38 0.59
N GLY A 143 13.74 -1.45 1.92
CA GLY A 143 14.11 -0.35 2.83
C GLY A 143 15.60 0.00 2.72
N ALA A 144 16.48 -0.99 2.67
CA ALA A 144 17.91 -0.79 2.49
C ALA A 144 18.25 -0.12 1.14
N LEU A 145 17.62 -0.58 0.05
CA LEU A 145 17.79 0.05 -1.27
C LEU A 145 17.28 1.49 -1.29
N GLY A 146 16.13 1.75 -0.64
CA GLY A 146 15.59 3.11 -0.49
C GLY A 146 16.53 4.02 0.30
N ALA A 147 17.12 3.54 1.39
CA ALA A 147 18.09 4.29 2.19
C ALA A 147 19.36 4.62 1.41
N LEU A 148 19.86 3.68 0.60
CA LEU A 148 21.00 3.92 -0.29
C LEU A 148 20.67 4.98 -1.35
N ALA A 149 19.47 4.93 -1.95
CA ALA A 149 19.05 5.90 -2.95
C ALA A 149 18.94 7.33 -2.37
N LEU A 150 18.46 7.46 -1.12
CA LEU A 150 18.39 8.77 -0.42
C LEU A 150 19.76 9.28 0.02
N GLY A 151 20.71 8.38 0.29
CA GLY A 151 22.10 8.75 0.66
C GLY A 151 22.96 9.18 -0.53
N LEU A 152 22.51 8.98 -1.77
CA LEU A 152 23.25 9.44 -2.95
C LEU A 152 23.04 10.95 -3.13
N PRO A 153 24.12 11.73 -3.35
CA PRO A 153 24.00 13.17 -3.57
C PRO A 153 23.13 13.45 -4.79
N SER A 154 22.12 14.31 -4.62
CA SER A 154 21.26 14.70 -5.75
C SER A 154 22.09 15.41 -6.81
N ARG A 155 22.07 14.92 -8.03
CA ARG A 155 22.84 15.41 -9.19
C ARG A 155 22.44 16.85 -9.64
N ASN A 156 21.46 17.46 -8.96
CA ASN A 156 20.88 18.77 -9.32
C ASN A 156 21.34 19.92 -8.42
N GLN A 157 22.47 19.81 -7.71
CA GLN A 157 23.07 20.91 -6.94
C GLN A 157 24.41 21.42 -7.56
N ALA A 158 24.56 21.24 -8.86
CA ALA A 158 25.66 21.86 -9.61
C ALA A 158 25.12 22.81 -10.67
#